data_3da86b60e77b8574813204c66b606dae
#
_entry.id   3da86b60e77b8574813204c66b606dae
#
_cell.length_a   1.000
_cell.length_b   1.000
_cell.length_c   1.000
_cell.angle_alpha   90.00
_cell.angle_beta   90.00
_cell.angle_gamma   90.00
#
_symmetry.space_group_name_H-M   'P 1'
#
loop_
_entity.id
_entity.type
_entity.pdbx_description
1 polymer ?
#
loop_
_entity_poly.entity_id
_entity_poly.type
_entity_poly.pdbx_seq_one_letter_code
_entity_poly.pdbx_strand_id
1 'polypeptide(L)'
;MVFMSLSACSSLYYSGLEKIGIPKRDVMVHRVEKARDTQEETKEQFKSALEQFTALTDFKGGNLESTYKKLNGEYEASVKKAKEVNKRISDIEDVSAALFREWEQEIGEYSSSALKRNSQQKLDTTKVHYQQLINAMKQAESRIEPVLSVFKDQVLYLKHNLNAQAIASLKGELGSIQSDVSALITAMEKSINEANAFIKTMESK
;
A
#
# COMPACT_ATOMS: atom_id res chain seq x y z
N MET A 1 6.07 24.82 -22.10
CA MET A 1 5.93 24.62 -20.65
C MET A 1 6.73 23.40 -20.28
N VAL A 2 7.73 23.60 -19.43
CA VAL A 2 8.79 22.63 -19.14
C VAL A 2 8.28 21.65 -18.09
N PHE A 3 8.07 20.37 -18.48
CA PHE A 3 8.00 19.24 -17.57
C PHE A 3 9.34 18.52 -17.59
N MET A 4 10.32 19.12 -16.95
CA MET A 4 11.61 18.48 -16.68
C MET A 4 11.84 18.47 -15.18
N SER A 5 12.28 17.30 -14.66
CA SER A 5 13.11 17.19 -13.44
C SER A 5 12.54 16.58 -12.16
N LEU A 6 11.77 15.49 -12.22
CA LEU A 6 11.68 14.61 -11.03
C LEU A 6 12.62 13.38 -11.14
N SER A 7 13.02 13.01 -12.37
CA SER A 7 13.87 11.84 -12.58
C SER A 7 15.36 12.05 -12.26
N ALA A 8 15.83 13.30 -12.16
CA ALA A 8 17.25 13.58 -11.91
C ALA A 8 17.66 13.41 -10.43
N CYS A 9 16.77 13.67 -9.49
CA CYS A 9 17.07 13.55 -8.05
C CYS A 9 17.19 12.10 -7.57
N SER A 10 16.38 11.19 -8.11
CA SER A 10 16.43 9.77 -7.75
C SER A 10 17.71 9.09 -8.22
N SER A 11 18.19 9.41 -9.42
CA SER A 11 19.45 8.88 -9.97
C SER A 11 20.66 9.22 -9.10
N LEU A 12 20.77 10.48 -8.64
CA LEU A 12 21.85 10.91 -7.74
C LEU A 12 21.79 10.21 -6.38
N TYR A 13 20.59 10.00 -5.86
CA TYR A 13 20.38 9.30 -4.58
C TYR A 13 20.88 7.86 -4.66
N TYR A 14 20.47 7.09 -5.68
CA TYR A 14 20.88 5.69 -5.83
C TYR A 14 22.37 5.55 -6.13
N SER A 15 22.96 6.42 -6.96
CA SER A 15 24.41 6.43 -7.18
C SER A 15 25.21 6.75 -5.91
N GLY A 16 24.62 7.54 -5.00
CA GLY A 16 25.21 7.80 -3.67
C GLY A 16 25.21 6.55 -2.80
N LEU A 17 24.11 5.77 -2.78
CA LEU A 17 24.00 4.53 -2.01
C LEU A 17 24.99 3.46 -2.50
N GLU A 18 25.16 3.32 -3.81
CA GLU A 18 26.11 2.38 -4.40
C GLU A 18 27.56 2.69 -4.05
N LYS A 19 27.93 3.97 -3.99
CA LYS A 19 29.28 4.39 -3.56
C LYS A 19 29.62 3.98 -2.14
N ILE A 20 28.61 3.78 -1.29
CA ILE A 20 28.77 3.27 0.10
C ILE A 20 28.46 1.77 0.21
N GLY A 21 28.32 1.06 -0.91
CA GLY A 21 28.17 -0.39 -0.97
C GLY A 21 26.74 -0.91 -0.79
N ILE A 22 25.71 -0.07 -0.98
CA ILE A 22 24.30 -0.48 -0.91
C ILE A 22 23.74 -0.57 -2.35
N PRO A 23 23.59 -1.79 -2.91
CA PRO A 23 23.08 -1.97 -4.26
C PRO A 23 21.58 -1.68 -4.35
N LYS A 24 21.12 -1.22 -5.51
CA LYS A 24 19.67 -0.94 -5.77
C LYS A 24 18.77 -2.15 -5.52
N ARG A 25 19.30 -3.36 -5.71
CA ARG A 25 18.62 -4.60 -5.40
C ARG A 25 18.21 -4.67 -3.92
N ASP A 26 19.12 -4.37 -3.01
CA ASP A 26 18.86 -4.43 -1.58
C ASP A 26 17.90 -3.31 -1.15
N VAL A 27 18.03 -2.12 -1.76
CA VAL A 27 17.06 -1.03 -1.60
C VAL A 27 15.66 -1.46 -2.04
N MET A 28 15.55 -2.18 -3.17
CA MET A 28 14.29 -2.68 -3.69
C MET A 28 13.64 -3.67 -2.71
N VAL A 29 14.39 -4.66 -2.23
CA VAL A 29 13.91 -5.64 -1.24
C VAL A 29 13.41 -4.91 0.01
N HIS A 30 14.22 -4.01 0.57
CA HIS A 30 13.84 -3.25 1.77
C HIS A 30 12.57 -2.41 1.57
N ARG A 31 12.38 -1.78 0.40
CA ARG A 31 11.17 -1.01 0.10
C ARG A 31 9.94 -1.89 -0.03
N VAL A 32 10.08 -3.09 -0.62
CA VAL A 32 8.99 -4.07 -0.70
C VAL A 32 8.61 -4.58 0.69
N GLU A 33 9.58 -4.88 1.55
CA GLU A 33 9.34 -5.24 2.95
C GLU A 33 8.56 -4.14 3.69
N LYS A 34 9.00 -2.90 3.58
CA LYS A 34 8.31 -1.75 4.20
C LYS A 34 6.89 -1.55 3.66
N ALA A 35 6.67 -1.78 2.38
CA ALA A 35 5.33 -1.70 1.79
C ALA A 35 4.43 -2.84 2.28
N ARG A 36 4.94 -4.07 2.37
CA ARG A 36 4.25 -5.22 2.95
C ARG A 36 3.82 -4.93 4.38
N ASP A 37 4.75 -4.47 5.22
CA ASP A 37 4.49 -4.16 6.64
C ASP A 37 3.45 -3.03 6.77
N THR A 38 3.58 -1.98 5.94
CA THR A 38 2.59 -0.88 5.91
C THR A 38 1.20 -1.38 5.50
N GLN A 39 1.09 -2.33 4.56
CA GLN A 39 -0.19 -2.92 4.18
C GLN A 39 -0.78 -3.81 5.29
N GLU A 40 0.05 -4.55 6.03
CA GLU A 40 -0.39 -5.33 7.20
C GLU A 40 -0.97 -4.39 8.28
N GLU A 41 -0.25 -3.34 8.63
CA GLU A 41 -0.71 -2.33 9.58
C GLU A 41 -2.00 -1.62 9.11
N THR A 42 -2.11 -1.35 7.80
CA THR A 42 -3.31 -0.73 7.21
C THR A 42 -4.50 -1.68 7.28
N LYS A 43 -4.31 -2.96 7.02
CA LYS A 43 -5.34 -4.00 7.15
C LYS A 43 -5.90 -4.02 8.58
N GLU A 44 -5.04 -4.02 9.59
CA GLU A 44 -5.47 -4.00 10.99
C GLU A 44 -6.17 -2.68 11.35
N GLN A 45 -5.72 -1.54 10.82
CA GLN A 45 -6.38 -0.25 11.00
C GLN A 45 -7.82 -0.24 10.45
N PHE A 46 -8.05 -0.80 9.25
CA PHE A 46 -9.42 -0.87 8.70
C PHE A 46 -10.32 -1.85 9.45
N LYS A 47 -9.77 -2.93 10.01
CA LYS A 47 -10.51 -3.80 10.94
C LYS A 47 -10.93 -3.04 12.19
N SER A 48 -10.01 -2.30 12.82
CA SER A 48 -10.33 -1.48 14.00
C SER A 48 -11.39 -0.42 13.69
N ALA A 49 -11.30 0.26 12.56
CA ALA A 49 -12.30 1.23 12.12
C ALA A 49 -13.71 0.59 11.96
N LEU A 50 -13.76 -0.60 11.36
CA LEU A 50 -15.00 -1.36 11.22
C LEU A 50 -15.58 -1.80 12.57
N GLU A 51 -14.74 -2.23 13.51
CA GLU A 51 -15.15 -2.59 14.86
C GLU A 51 -15.76 -1.39 15.61
N GLN A 52 -15.13 -0.21 15.52
CA GLN A 52 -15.67 1.01 16.13
C GLN A 52 -16.98 1.44 15.46
N PHE A 53 -17.10 1.29 14.14
CA PHE A 53 -18.35 1.55 13.42
C PHE A 53 -19.46 0.60 13.88
N THR A 54 -19.16 -0.70 13.99
CA THR A 54 -20.12 -1.72 14.48
C THR A 54 -20.55 -1.43 15.92
N ALA A 55 -19.60 -1.11 16.81
CA ALA A 55 -19.89 -0.76 18.20
C ALA A 55 -20.83 0.46 18.32
N LEU A 56 -20.71 1.41 17.39
CA LEU A 56 -21.60 2.57 17.34
C LEU A 56 -23.01 2.19 16.88
N THR A 57 -23.16 1.28 15.90
CA THR A 57 -24.47 0.82 15.43
C THR A 57 -25.23 -0.02 16.48
N ASP A 58 -24.49 -0.64 17.39
CA ASP A 58 -25.04 -1.44 18.53
C ASP A 58 -25.15 -0.65 19.84
N PHE A 59 -25.02 0.67 19.76
CA PHE A 59 -25.05 1.55 20.93
C PHE A 59 -26.41 1.43 21.69
N LYS A 60 -26.33 1.01 22.94
CA LYS A 60 -27.53 0.78 23.82
C LYS A 60 -27.66 1.80 24.95
N GLY A 61 -26.79 2.80 24.98
CA GLY A 61 -26.75 3.81 26.01
C GLY A 61 -25.34 4.15 26.48
N GLY A 62 -25.16 5.30 27.11
CA GLY A 62 -23.85 5.82 27.53
C GLY A 62 -23.51 7.13 26.84
N ASN A 63 -22.20 7.43 26.72
CA ASN A 63 -21.73 8.66 26.11
C ASN A 63 -21.52 8.48 24.60
N LEU A 64 -22.51 8.85 23.80
CA LEU A 64 -22.49 8.77 22.34
C LEU A 64 -21.38 9.65 21.72
N GLU A 65 -21.12 10.81 22.32
CA GLU A 65 -20.03 11.69 21.87
C GLU A 65 -18.65 11.02 22.01
N SER A 66 -18.43 10.26 23.09
CA SER A 66 -17.18 9.50 23.26
C SER A 66 -17.01 8.44 22.19
N THR A 67 -18.09 7.72 21.84
CA THR A 67 -18.07 6.70 20.78
C THR A 67 -17.83 7.33 19.41
N TYR A 68 -18.47 8.46 19.12
CA TYR A 68 -18.19 9.24 17.91
C TYR A 68 -16.73 9.67 17.82
N LYS A 69 -16.15 10.21 18.90
CA LYS A 69 -14.73 10.63 18.91
C LYS A 69 -13.79 9.49 18.60
N LYS A 70 -14.08 8.28 19.09
CA LYS A 70 -13.30 7.08 18.75
C LYS A 70 -13.39 6.77 17.25
N LEU A 71 -14.60 6.70 16.70
CA LEU A 71 -14.78 6.45 15.27
C LEU A 71 -14.09 7.50 14.38
N ASN A 72 -14.20 8.78 14.75
CA ASN A 72 -13.48 9.85 14.03
C ASN A 72 -11.95 9.65 14.09
N GLY A 73 -11.41 9.25 15.25
CA GLY A 73 -9.99 8.94 15.41
C GLY A 73 -9.53 7.79 14.51
N GLU A 74 -10.34 6.72 14.43
CA GLU A 74 -10.07 5.58 13.52
C GLU A 74 -10.12 5.99 12.04
N TYR A 75 -11.06 6.85 11.66
CA TYR A 75 -11.11 7.40 10.31
C TYR A 75 -9.85 8.21 9.98
N GLU A 76 -9.44 9.12 10.86
CA GLU A 76 -8.23 9.92 10.66
C GLU A 76 -6.97 9.05 10.57
N ALA A 77 -6.85 8.03 11.41
CA ALA A 77 -5.77 7.06 11.36
C ALA A 77 -5.77 6.27 10.03
N SER A 78 -6.95 5.87 9.55
CA SER A 78 -7.12 5.17 8.27
C SER A 78 -6.71 6.06 7.08
N VAL A 79 -7.04 7.36 7.10
CA VAL A 79 -6.57 8.34 6.09
C VAL A 79 -5.05 8.47 6.08
N LYS A 80 -4.43 8.46 7.26
CA LYS A 80 -2.96 8.49 7.37
C LYS A 80 -2.35 7.24 6.77
N LYS A 81 -2.87 6.06 7.10
CA LYS A 81 -2.40 4.77 6.55
C LYS A 81 -2.56 4.69 5.03
N ALA A 82 -3.66 5.20 4.47
CA ALA A 82 -3.85 5.28 3.03
C ALA A 82 -2.72 6.06 2.32
N LYS A 83 -2.35 7.21 2.88
CA LYS A 83 -1.23 8.02 2.36
C LYS A 83 0.12 7.30 2.46
N GLU A 84 0.34 6.55 3.55
CA GLU A 84 1.54 5.75 3.72
C GLU A 84 1.63 4.64 2.67
N VAL A 85 0.53 3.91 2.41
CA VAL A 85 0.47 2.87 1.36
C VAL A 85 0.82 3.46 -0.01
N ASN A 86 0.17 4.56 -0.41
CA ASN A 86 0.45 5.24 -1.67
C ASN A 86 1.94 5.60 -1.81
N LYS A 87 2.50 6.21 -0.75
CA LYS A 87 3.92 6.55 -0.73
C LYS A 87 4.83 5.33 -0.91
N ARG A 88 4.54 4.21 -0.23
CA ARG A 88 5.35 2.98 -0.35
C ARG A 88 5.32 2.39 -1.75
N ILE A 89 4.16 2.40 -2.40
CA ILE A 89 4.01 1.94 -3.79
C ILE A 89 4.86 2.81 -4.72
N SER A 90 4.77 4.13 -4.59
CA SER A 90 5.59 5.07 -5.35
C SER A 90 7.10 4.87 -5.12
N ASP A 91 7.52 4.64 -3.87
CA ASP A 91 8.91 4.36 -3.52
C ASP A 91 9.44 3.09 -4.22
N ILE A 92 8.59 2.05 -4.37
CA ILE A 92 8.93 0.81 -5.08
C ILE A 92 9.05 1.05 -6.59
N GLU A 93 8.09 1.77 -7.19
CA GLU A 93 8.12 2.10 -8.63
C GLU A 93 9.40 2.86 -8.99
N ASP A 94 9.82 3.77 -8.14
CA ASP A 94 11.00 4.61 -8.32
C ASP A 94 12.30 3.79 -8.32
N VAL A 95 12.47 2.91 -7.32
CA VAL A 95 13.67 2.07 -7.24
C VAL A 95 13.69 1.00 -8.33
N SER A 96 12.53 0.44 -8.69
CA SER A 96 12.44 -0.58 -9.74
C SER A 96 12.86 -0.02 -11.11
N ALA A 97 12.42 1.19 -11.43
CA ALA A 97 12.81 1.87 -12.66
C ALA A 97 14.33 2.13 -12.74
N ALA A 98 14.93 2.49 -11.59
CA ALA A 98 16.38 2.70 -11.52
C ALA A 98 17.15 1.36 -11.64
N LEU A 99 16.74 0.33 -10.89
CA LEU A 99 17.36 -0.99 -10.90
C LEU A 99 17.31 -1.66 -12.28
N PHE A 100 16.14 -1.66 -12.93
CA PHE A 100 16.00 -2.33 -14.23
C PHE A 100 16.78 -1.63 -15.33
N ARG A 101 16.83 -0.29 -15.31
CA ARG A 101 17.63 0.48 -16.27
C ARG A 101 19.12 0.18 -16.14
N GLU A 102 19.64 0.14 -14.93
CA GLU A 102 21.03 -0.20 -14.67
C GLU A 102 21.33 -1.63 -15.11
N TRP A 103 20.50 -2.59 -14.73
CA TRP A 103 20.70 -3.99 -15.11
C TRP A 103 20.68 -4.20 -16.63
N GLU A 104 19.83 -3.47 -17.37
CA GLU A 104 19.84 -3.47 -18.85
C GLU A 104 21.16 -2.92 -19.42
N GLN A 105 21.70 -1.87 -18.83
CA GLN A 105 22.98 -1.29 -19.22
C GLN A 105 24.12 -2.27 -18.98
N GLU A 106 24.21 -2.86 -17.79
CA GLU A 106 25.23 -3.85 -17.43
C GLU A 106 25.18 -5.10 -18.32
N ILE A 107 23.98 -5.56 -18.72
CA ILE A 107 23.82 -6.65 -19.68
C ILE A 107 24.49 -6.31 -21.02
N GLY A 108 24.49 -5.04 -21.42
CA GLY A 108 25.20 -4.55 -22.60
C GLY A 108 26.71 -4.75 -22.54
N GLU A 109 27.30 -4.67 -21.33
CA GLU A 109 28.75 -4.70 -21.09
C GLU A 109 29.36 -6.12 -21.06
N TYR A 110 28.52 -7.19 -20.91
CA TYR A 110 29.03 -8.56 -20.89
C TYR A 110 29.68 -8.95 -22.21
N SER A 111 30.97 -9.34 -22.18
CA SER A 111 31.68 -9.97 -23.28
C SER A 111 31.30 -11.44 -23.48
N SER A 112 30.90 -12.14 -22.42
CA SER A 112 30.42 -13.55 -22.46
C SER A 112 28.97 -13.61 -22.90
N SER A 113 28.70 -14.22 -24.07
CA SER A 113 27.35 -14.43 -24.58
C SER A 113 26.48 -15.33 -23.67
N ALA A 114 27.12 -16.26 -22.92
CA ALA A 114 26.43 -17.13 -21.98
C ALA A 114 25.96 -16.35 -20.73
N LEU A 115 26.84 -15.50 -20.15
CA LEU A 115 26.50 -14.65 -19.01
C LEU A 115 25.44 -13.61 -19.40
N LYS A 116 25.57 -13.03 -20.60
CA LYS A 116 24.60 -12.08 -21.14
C LYS A 116 23.20 -12.71 -21.22
N ARG A 117 23.06 -13.89 -21.81
CA ARG A 117 21.77 -14.59 -21.88
C ARG A 117 21.20 -14.94 -20.52
N ASN A 118 22.03 -15.43 -19.59
CA ASN A 118 21.58 -15.77 -18.23
C ASN A 118 21.09 -14.52 -17.49
N SER A 119 21.83 -13.42 -17.55
CA SER A 119 21.45 -12.16 -16.90
C SER A 119 20.16 -11.60 -17.51
N GLN A 120 19.99 -11.65 -18.84
CA GLN A 120 18.77 -11.24 -19.52
C GLN A 120 17.56 -12.06 -19.04
N GLN A 121 17.70 -13.38 -18.97
CA GLN A 121 16.62 -14.25 -18.48
C GLN A 121 16.22 -13.95 -17.04
N LYS A 122 17.22 -13.68 -16.17
CA LYS A 122 16.96 -13.29 -14.78
C LYS A 122 16.23 -11.94 -14.69
N LEU A 123 16.66 -10.96 -15.48
CA LEU A 123 16.00 -9.65 -15.55
C LEU A 123 14.54 -9.79 -15.99
N ASP A 124 14.28 -10.54 -17.07
CA ASP A 124 12.94 -10.75 -17.61
C ASP A 124 12.02 -11.42 -16.58
N THR A 125 12.52 -12.46 -15.90
CA THR A 125 11.80 -13.14 -14.81
C THR A 125 11.51 -12.18 -13.66
N THR A 126 12.49 -11.38 -13.25
CA THR A 126 12.32 -10.40 -12.16
C THR A 126 11.28 -9.34 -12.53
N LYS A 127 11.27 -8.86 -13.77
CA LYS A 127 10.25 -7.92 -14.25
C LYS A 127 8.84 -8.50 -14.21
N VAL A 128 8.68 -9.78 -14.54
CA VAL A 128 7.37 -10.48 -14.45
C VAL A 128 6.89 -10.51 -13.00
N HIS A 129 7.73 -10.92 -12.06
CA HIS A 129 7.37 -10.94 -10.63
C HIS A 129 7.11 -9.54 -10.08
N TYR A 130 7.90 -8.55 -10.50
CA TYR A 130 7.65 -7.14 -10.16
C TYR A 130 6.27 -6.68 -10.64
N GLN A 131 5.90 -7.03 -11.87
CA GLN A 131 4.59 -6.63 -12.42
C GLN A 131 3.42 -7.27 -11.64
N GLN A 132 3.56 -8.53 -11.22
CA GLN A 132 2.57 -9.20 -10.36
C GLN A 132 2.44 -8.47 -9.02
N LEU A 133 3.57 -8.18 -8.37
CA LEU A 133 3.62 -7.42 -7.12
C LEU A 133 2.93 -6.06 -7.23
N ILE A 134 3.37 -5.22 -8.20
CA ILE A 134 2.89 -3.85 -8.29
C ILE A 134 1.40 -3.79 -8.66
N ASN A 135 0.92 -4.71 -9.50
CA ASN A 135 -0.49 -4.83 -9.84
C ASN A 135 -1.33 -5.19 -8.61
N ALA A 136 -0.88 -6.13 -7.79
CA ALA A 136 -1.58 -6.51 -6.56
C ALA A 136 -1.61 -5.36 -5.54
N MET A 137 -0.48 -4.64 -5.38
CA MET A 137 -0.41 -3.46 -4.51
C MET A 137 -1.36 -2.36 -4.95
N LYS A 138 -1.38 -2.01 -6.24
CA LYS A 138 -2.28 -1.00 -6.79
C LYS A 138 -3.75 -1.41 -6.73
N GLN A 139 -4.04 -2.70 -6.89
CA GLN A 139 -5.40 -3.22 -6.73
C GLN A 139 -5.89 -3.09 -5.28
N ALA A 140 -5.02 -3.33 -4.29
CA ALA A 140 -5.35 -3.10 -2.88
C ALA A 140 -5.53 -1.61 -2.59
N GLU A 141 -4.61 -0.76 -3.06
CA GLU A 141 -4.65 0.69 -2.92
C GLU A 141 -5.96 1.29 -3.46
N SER A 142 -6.38 0.88 -4.67
CA SER A 142 -7.58 1.40 -5.32
C SER A 142 -8.89 1.12 -4.56
N ARG A 143 -8.87 0.17 -3.62
CA ARG A 143 -10.01 -0.14 -2.75
C ARG A 143 -10.06 0.69 -1.47
N ILE A 144 -8.98 1.40 -1.13
CA ILE A 144 -8.90 2.19 0.11
C ILE A 144 -9.83 3.40 0.03
N GLU A 145 -9.75 4.19 -1.05
CA GLU A 145 -10.51 5.43 -1.16
C GLU A 145 -12.04 5.23 -1.14
N PRO A 146 -12.64 4.24 -1.82
CA PRO A 146 -14.06 3.96 -1.68
C PRO A 146 -14.48 3.70 -0.23
N VAL A 147 -13.72 2.91 0.53
CA VAL A 147 -14.00 2.61 1.95
C VAL A 147 -13.86 3.89 2.79
N LEU A 148 -12.79 4.66 2.59
CA LEU A 148 -12.59 5.94 3.30
C LEU A 148 -13.69 6.94 3.03
N SER A 149 -14.21 7.01 1.79
CA SER A 149 -15.31 7.90 1.44
C SER A 149 -16.57 7.59 2.24
N VAL A 150 -16.91 6.30 2.35
CA VAL A 150 -18.07 5.86 3.15
C VAL A 150 -17.88 6.19 4.62
N PHE A 151 -16.72 5.87 5.21
CA PHE A 151 -16.42 6.24 6.59
C PHE A 151 -16.49 7.74 6.84
N LYS A 152 -15.95 8.55 5.91
CA LYS A 152 -16.01 10.01 5.97
C LYS A 152 -17.44 10.53 6.05
N ASP A 153 -18.32 10.03 5.19
CA ASP A 153 -19.71 10.45 5.14
C ASP A 153 -20.43 10.15 6.45
N GLN A 154 -20.17 8.96 7.03
CA GLN A 154 -20.75 8.56 8.31
C GLN A 154 -20.22 9.42 9.47
N VAL A 155 -18.94 9.71 9.51
CA VAL A 155 -18.31 10.59 10.52
C VAL A 155 -18.89 12.01 10.41
N LEU A 156 -19.00 12.55 9.19
CA LEU A 156 -19.58 13.89 8.96
C LEU A 156 -21.05 13.96 9.38
N TYR A 157 -21.84 12.93 9.04
CA TYR A 157 -23.26 12.88 9.43
C TYR A 157 -23.41 12.84 10.96
N LEU A 158 -22.64 12.02 11.64
CA LEU A 158 -22.66 11.91 13.10
C LEU A 158 -22.20 13.17 13.80
N LYS A 159 -21.27 13.92 13.22
CA LYS A 159 -20.74 15.15 13.82
C LYS A 159 -21.84 16.13 14.27
N HIS A 160 -22.95 16.15 13.54
CA HIS A 160 -24.06 17.05 13.77
C HIS A 160 -25.35 16.35 14.21
N ASN A 161 -25.37 15.00 14.21
CA ASN A 161 -26.57 14.20 14.44
C ASN A 161 -26.31 13.08 15.48
N LEU A 162 -25.87 13.45 16.67
CA LEU A 162 -25.61 12.47 17.75
C LEU A 162 -26.91 12.08 18.46
N ASN A 163 -27.75 11.29 17.79
CA ASN A 163 -29.04 10.84 18.31
C ASN A 163 -29.42 9.40 17.86
N ALA A 164 -30.45 8.84 18.44
CA ALA A 164 -30.88 7.47 18.14
C ALA A 164 -31.29 7.25 16.67
N GLN A 165 -31.82 8.28 16.00
CA GLN A 165 -32.21 8.20 14.60
C GLN A 165 -30.98 8.09 13.68
N ALA A 166 -29.91 8.83 14.00
CA ALA A 166 -28.66 8.73 13.27
C ALA A 166 -28.04 7.34 13.39
N ILE A 167 -28.05 6.74 14.58
CA ILE A 167 -27.58 5.37 14.81
C ILE A 167 -28.38 4.36 14.00
N ALA A 168 -29.73 4.51 13.97
CA ALA A 168 -30.57 3.64 13.17
C ALA A 168 -30.26 3.73 11.65
N SER A 169 -29.96 4.93 11.15
CA SER A 169 -29.52 5.13 9.77
C SER A 169 -28.19 4.42 9.49
N LEU A 170 -27.20 4.56 10.37
CA LEU A 170 -25.89 3.89 10.26
C LEU A 170 -26.02 2.37 10.22
N LYS A 171 -26.95 1.81 10.99
CA LYS A 171 -27.20 0.37 11.02
C LYS A 171 -27.63 -0.18 9.66
N GLY A 172 -28.35 0.63 8.86
CA GLY A 172 -28.73 0.27 7.50
C GLY A 172 -27.53 0.12 6.55
N GLU A 173 -26.47 0.89 6.79
CA GLU A 173 -25.24 0.88 5.95
C GLU A 173 -24.19 -0.15 6.39
N LEU A 174 -24.35 -0.74 7.58
CA LEU A 174 -23.34 -1.64 8.18
C LEU A 174 -22.97 -2.80 7.25
N GLY A 175 -23.94 -3.44 6.61
CA GLY A 175 -23.70 -4.60 5.74
C GLY A 175 -22.85 -4.25 4.52
N SER A 176 -23.10 -3.09 3.90
CA SER A 176 -22.30 -2.59 2.77
C SER A 176 -20.87 -2.29 3.22
N ILE A 177 -20.68 -1.57 4.31
CA ILE A 177 -19.37 -1.22 4.86
C ILE A 177 -18.58 -2.47 5.22
N GLN A 178 -19.18 -3.47 5.83
CA GLN A 178 -18.56 -4.76 6.13
C GLN A 178 -18.07 -5.47 4.88
N SER A 179 -18.87 -5.46 3.80
CA SER A 179 -18.52 -6.06 2.53
C SER A 179 -17.31 -5.35 1.90
N ASP A 180 -17.32 -4.02 1.87
CA ASP A 180 -16.26 -3.21 1.26
C ASP A 180 -14.94 -3.34 2.02
N VAL A 181 -14.97 -3.31 3.35
CA VAL A 181 -13.79 -3.54 4.20
C VAL A 181 -13.26 -4.96 4.02
N SER A 182 -14.13 -5.98 3.94
CA SER A 182 -13.71 -7.36 3.70
C SER A 182 -13.03 -7.54 2.34
N ALA A 183 -13.56 -6.88 1.30
CA ALA A 183 -12.96 -6.89 -0.02
C ALA A 183 -11.60 -6.17 -0.05
N LEU A 184 -11.45 -5.07 0.69
CA LEU A 184 -10.17 -4.37 0.88
C LEU A 184 -9.15 -5.27 1.59
N ILE A 185 -9.53 -5.90 2.70
CA ILE A 185 -8.68 -6.82 3.48
C ILE A 185 -8.18 -7.96 2.58
N THR A 186 -9.07 -8.60 1.82
CA THR A 186 -8.72 -9.68 0.88
C THR A 186 -7.71 -9.21 -0.17
N ALA A 187 -7.89 -8.01 -0.72
CA ALA A 187 -6.95 -7.45 -1.69
C ALA A 187 -5.59 -7.14 -1.06
N MET A 188 -5.56 -6.64 0.18
CA MET A 188 -4.31 -6.42 0.91
C MET A 188 -3.58 -7.73 1.21
N GLU A 189 -4.28 -8.77 1.63
CA GLU A 189 -3.68 -10.10 1.87
C GLU A 189 -3.04 -10.68 0.60
N LYS A 190 -3.71 -10.55 -0.53
CA LYS A 190 -3.12 -10.93 -1.82
C LYS A 190 -1.85 -10.14 -2.10
N SER A 191 -1.86 -8.83 -1.91
CA SER A 191 -0.70 -7.96 -2.12
C SER A 191 0.47 -8.31 -1.19
N ILE A 192 0.20 -8.60 0.07
CA ILE A 192 1.20 -9.05 1.06
C ILE A 192 1.84 -10.38 0.62
N ASN A 193 1.04 -11.32 0.11
CA ASN A 193 1.54 -12.58 -0.41
C ASN A 193 2.44 -12.41 -1.64
N GLU A 194 2.07 -11.53 -2.59
CA GLU A 194 2.92 -11.18 -3.73
C GLU A 194 4.23 -10.50 -3.30
N ALA A 195 4.18 -9.64 -2.28
CA ALA A 195 5.38 -9.04 -1.71
C ALA A 195 6.34 -10.10 -1.13
N ASN A 196 5.83 -11.06 -0.36
CA ASN A 196 6.62 -12.16 0.18
C ASN A 196 7.22 -13.04 -0.93
N ALA A 197 6.46 -13.32 -2.00
CA ALA A 197 6.94 -14.08 -3.14
C ALA A 197 8.06 -13.33 -3.88
N PHE A 198 7.88 -12.03 -4.09
CA PHE A 198 8.89 -11.18 -4.73
C PHE A 198 10.19 -11.11 -3.92
N ILE A 199 10.12 -10.89 -2.61
CA ILE A 199 11.28 -10.87 -1.71
C ILE A 199 12.07 -12.17 -1.84
N LYS A 200 11.39 -13.33 -1.78
CA LYS A 200 12.03 -14.64 -1.98
C LYS A 200 12.76 -14.76 -3.31
N THR A 201 12.15 -14.26 -4.39
CA THR A 201 12.77 -14.28 -5.73
C THR A 201 14.05 -13.44 -5.78
N MET A 202 14.05 -12.31 -5.09
CA MET A 202 15.20 -11.40 -5.03
C MET A 202 16.32 -11.92 -4.12
N GLU A 203 16.02 -12.70 -3.08
CA GLU A 203 17.00 -13.25 -2.14
C GLU A 203 17.61 -14.57 -2.62
N SER A 204 16.91 -15.34 -3.45
CA SER A 204 17.45 -16.58 -4.02
C SER A 204 18.61 -16.28 -4.96
N LYS A 205 19.82 -16.59 -4.48
CA LYS A 205 21.11 -16.43 -5.19
C LYS A 205 21.34 -17.55 -6.22
#